data_025b8dd0883b1b91f9c09e3183af3845
#
_entry.id   025b8dd0883b1b91f9c09e3183af3845
#
_cell.length_a   1.000
_cell.length_b   1.000
_cell.length_c   1.000
_cell.angle_alpha   90.00
_cell.angle_beta   90.00
_cell.angle_gamma   90.00
#
_symmetry.space_group_name_H-M   'P 1'
#
loop_
_entity.id
_entity.type
_entity.pdbx_description
1 polymer ?
#
loop_
_entity_poly.entity_id
_entity_poly.type
_entity_poly.pdbx_seq_one_letter_code
_entity_poly.pdbx_strand_id
1 'polypeptide(L)'
;MTPIVFHQASFSATQVGQGLAAAALIGTAARLLSGVLLDRGLCCSWPVRAAAVLAFIADFVLLQAHGFAGYLTGQLLIGLAAGLYFPAIELAVPLSCAGFKSSRGYALARSADAFGVALGALIGAIVTALGLIRAVYLVEAAAVVVMLGVLSWRPLPDGRAALLHLDAVGEEPSTARDPAADGWRWLTPLLPVLAISIVATGMIALRQSALPLDLVRGGLSRPAVSEAGSGALIALQLALLVVLQWPVGNWVAKRSLRFGLGMGLAGFVAGSLLLASSALWSGGMVLISLAMVPLAFGEAAFLPSAAEAMVEETPLKHRGLSMALFSQCFAISATGAPLLAGALLDQQGHGVQLWLLMAVICLAVIPLLKTVRPRYTAGLHATPLENDEDVPSPRIASLR
;
A
#
# COMPACT_ATOMS: atom_id res chain seq x y z
N MET A 1 -4.71 -1.12 -16.09
CA MET A 1 -4.68 -1.18 -17.59
C MET A 1 -4.91 -2.59 -18.11
N THR A 2 -4.27 -3.63 -17.59
CA THR A 2 -4.40 -5.01 -18.05
C THR A 2 -5.86 -5.48 -18.31
N PRO A 3 -6.87 -5.24 -17.42
CA PRO A 3 -8.25 -5.62 -17.70
C PRO A 3 -8.83 -4.97 -18.96
N ILE A 4 -8.45 -3.71 -19.23
CA ILE A 4 -8.92 -2.97 -20.42
C ILE A 4 -8.29 -3.57 -21.68
N VAL A 5 -6.99 -3.89 -21.66
CA VAL A 5 -6.29 -4.50 -22.80
C VAL A 5 -6.95 -5.80 -23.21
N PHE A 6 -7.28 -6.68 -22.26
CA PHE A 6 -7.84 -7.98 -22.56
C PHE A 6 -9.36 -7.94 -22.80
N HIS A 7 -10.08 -6.97 -22.25
CA HIS A 7 -11.45 -6.71 -22.64
C HIS A 7 -11.55 -6.29 -24.11
N GLN A 8 -10.67 -5.43 -24.58
CA GLN A 8 -10.58 -5.05 -26.01
C GLN A 8 -10.13 -6.23 -26.91
N ALA A 9 -9.41 -7.21 -26.34
CA ALA A 9 -9.03 -8.45 -27.01
C ALA A 9 -10.14 -9.51 -27.03
N SER A 10 -11.42 -9.14 -26.75
CA SER A 10 -12.60 -10.02 -26.77
C SER A 10 -12.66 -11.06 -25.63
N PHE A 11 -11.96 -10.84 -24.53
CA PHE A 11 -12.10 -11.70 -23.35
C PHE A 11 -13.36 -11.37 -22.58
N SER A 12 -14.05 -12.40 -22.07
CA SER A 12 -15.19 -12.18 -21.18
C SER A 12 -14.75 -11.59 -19.84
N ALA A 13 -15.62 -10.84 -19.17
CA ALA A 13 -15.36 -10.31 -17.83
C ALA A 13 -15.02 -11.43 -16.83
N THR A 14 -15.62 -12.61 -17.00
CA THR A 14 -15.34 -13.81 -16.20
C THR A 14 -13.89 -14.28 -16.38
N GLN A 15 -13.39 -14.35 -17.61
CA GLN A 15 -12.01 -14.73 -17.89
C GLN A 15 -11.00 -13.74 -17.31
N VAL A 16 -11.28 -12.44 -17.45
CA VAL A 16 -10.45 -11.40 -16.83
C VAL A 16 -10.44 -11.54 -15.30
N GLY A 17 -11.63 -11.77 -14.71
CA GLY A 17 -11.77 -11.98 -13.28
C GLY A 17 -11.05 -13.23 -12.77
N GLN A 18 -11.09 -14.34 -13.50
CA GLN A 18 -10.36 -15.57 -13.15
C GLN A 18 -8.85 -15.35 -13.11
N GLY A 19 -8.30 -14.64 -14.08
CA GLY A 19 -6.87 -14.31 -14.08
C GLY A 19 -6.46 -13.45 -12.89
N LEU A 20 -7.26 -12.43 -12.55
CA LEU A 20 -7.01 -11.58 -11.38
C LEU A 20 -7.13 -12.35 -10.05
N ALA A 21 -8.12 -13.25 -9.93
CA ALA A 21 -8.28 -14.10 -8.77
C ALA A 21 -7.10 -15.09 -8.61
N ALA A 22 -6.64 -15.69 -9.70
CA ALA A 22 -5.47 -16.56 -9.69
C ALA A 22 -4.20 -15.80 -9.30
N ALA A 23 -4.00 -14.57 -9.81
CA ALA A 23 -2.91 -13.69 -9.40
C ALA A 23 -2.96 -13.36 -7.90
N ALA A 24 -4.13 -13.08 -7.35
CA ALA A 24 -4.33 -12.80 -5.94
C ALA A 24 -3.99 -14.01 -5.05
N LEU A 25 -4.37 -15.21 -5.45
CA LEU A 25 -4.08 -16.44 -4.73
C LEU A 25 -2.58 -16.75 -4.67
N ILE A 26 -1.91 -16.75 -5.83
CA ILE A 26 -0.47 -17.00 -5.88
C ILE A 26 0.31 -15.88 -5.18
N GLY A 27 -0.14 -14.64 -5.31
CA GLY A 27 0.42 -13.48 -4.64
C GLY A 27 0.32 -13.58 -3.12
N THR A 28 -0.79 -14.11 -2.58
CA THR A 28 -0.95 -14.37 -1.15
C THR A 28 0.08 -15.38 -0.65
N ALA A 29 0.22 -16.51 -1.34
CA ALA A 29 1.22 -17.52 -0.98
C ALA A 29 2.65 -16.97 -1.04
N ALA A 30 2.96 -16.20 -2.09
CA ALA A 30 4.27 -15.58 -2.26
C ALA A 30 4.57 -14.52 -1.18
N ARG A 31 3.58 -13.74 -0.73
CA ARG A 31 3.73 -12.78 0.38
C ARG A 31 4.13 -13.46 1.68
N LEU A 32 3.41 -14.51 2.05
CA LEU A 32 3.70 -15.25 3.27
C LEU A 32 5.08 -15.91 3.20
N LEU A 33 5.42 -16.51 2.06
CA LEU A 33 6.74 -17.10 1.84
C LEU A 33 7.84 -16.04 1.93
N SER A 34 7.68 -14.90 1.26
CA SER A 34 8.62 -13.76 1.32
C SER A 34 8.83 -13.29 2.76
N GLY A 35 7.74 -13.11 3.53
CA GLY A 35 7.81 -12.71 4.93
C GLY A 35 8.62 -13.68 5.79
N VAL A 36 8.36 -14.98 5.65
CA VAL A 36 9.11 -16.03 6.38
C VAL A 36 10.58 -16.06 5.97
N LEU A 37 10.90 -15.89 4.69
CA LEU A 37 12.29 -15.86 4.22
C LEU A 37 13.04 -14.62 4.74
N LEU A 38 12.38 -13.47 4.79
CA LEU A 38 12.94 -12.24 5.37
C LEU A 38 13.21 -12.41 6.87
N ASP A 39 12.30 -13.04 7.63
CA ASP A 39 12.52 -13.36 9.04
C ASP A 39 13.67 -14.34 9.26
N ARG A 40 13.96 -15.20 8.28
CA ARG A 40 15.13 -16.08 8.28
C ARG A 40 16.44 -15.40 7.88
N GLY A 41 16.40 -14.09 7.64
CA GLY A 41 17.58 -13.27 7.31
C GLY A 41 17.88 -13.15 5.81
N LEU A 42 16.90 -13.41 4.94
CA LEU A 42 17.07 -13.09 3.52
C LEU A 42 17.13 -11.57 3.34
N CYS A 43 18.16 -11.10 2.61
CA CYS A 43 18.31 -9.68 2.30
C CYS A 43 17.11 -9.17 1.48
N CYS A 44 16.56 -7.98 1.82
CA CYS A 44 15.41 -7.38 1.13
C CYS A 44 15.63 -7.18 -0.37
N SER A 45 16.87 -7.02 -0.83
CA SER A 45 17.19 -6.86 -2.24
C SER A 45 16.87 -8.10 -3.09
N TRP A 46 16.90 -9.31 -2.52
CA TRP A 46 16.67 -10.54 -3.27
C TRP A 46 15.23 -10.72 -3.72
N PRO A 47 14.22 -10.65 -2.82
CA PRO A 47 12.82 -10.74 -3.24
C PRO A 47 12.44 -9.62 -4.22
N VAL A 48 12.97 -8.40 -4.03
CA VAL A 48 12.68 -7.27 -4.94
C VAL A 48 13.29 -7.50 -6.33
N ARG A 49 14.53 -8.01 -6.42
CA ARG A 49 15.13 -8.36 -7.72
C ARG A 49 14.40 -9.51 -8.40
N ALA A 50 14.04 -10.55 -7.65
CA ALA A 50 13.26 -11.66 -8.18
C ALA A 50 11.88 -11.19 -8.69
N ALA A 51 11.21 -10.32 -7.94
CA ALA A 51 9.95 -9.70 -8.35
C ALA A 51 10.09 -8.89 -9.63
N ALA A 52 11.16 -8.10 -9.75
CA ALA A 52 11.44 -7.32 -10.94
C ALA A 52 11.64 -8.20 -12.19
N VAL A 53 12.42 -9.28 -12.06
CA VAL A 53 12.63 -10.24 -13.18
C VAL A 53 11.31 -10.91 -13.57
N LEU A 54 10.50 -11.33 -12.58
CA LEU A 54 9.19 -11.93 -12.83
C LEU A 54 8.22 -10.95 -13.51
N ALA A 55 8.19 -9.69 -13.07
CA ALA A 55 7.37 -8.64 -13.68
C ALA A 55 7.81 -8.38 -15.13
N PHE A 56 9.12 -8.27 -15.39
CA PHE A 56 9.65 -8.12 -16.73
C PHE A 56 9.25 -9.28 -17.66
N ILE A 57 9.34 -10.52 -17.19
CA ILE A 57 8.90 -11.69 -17.95
C ILE A 57 7.38 -11.63 -18.17
N ALA A 58 6.62 -11.25 -17.15
CA ALA A 58 5.17 -11.11 -17.23
C ALA A 58 4.74 -10.10 -18.29
N ASP A 59 5.41 -8.95 -18.36
CA ASP A 59 5.15 -7.90 -19.36
C ASP A 59 5.35 -8.44 -20.78
N PHE A 60 6.42 -9.20 -21.03
CA PHE A 60 6.64 -9.84 -22.32
C PHE A 60 5.59 -10.89 -22.67
N VAL A 61 5.19 -11.70 -21.68
CA VAL A 61 4.11 -12.69 -21.86
C VAL A 61 2.80 -11.99 -22.19
N LEU A 62 2.44 -10.93 -21.45
CA LEU A 62 1.20 -10.18 -21.66
C LEU A 62 1.21 -9.37 -22.95
N LEU A 63 2.35 -8.83 -23.36
CA LEU A 63 2.51 -8.13 -24.63
C LEU A 63 2.17 -9.06 -25.82
N GLN A 64 2.59 -10.31 -25.74
CA GLN A 64 2.40 -11.32 -26.80
C GLN A 64 1.14 -12.18 -26.60
N ALA A 65 0.44 -12.03 -25.48
CA ALA A 65 -0.72 -12.86 -25.17
C ALA A 65 -1.90 -12.55 -26.11
N HIS A 66 -2.34 -13.56 -26.87
CA HIS A 66 -3.53 -13.51 -27.71
C HIS A 66 -4.64 -14.43 -27.21
N GLY A 67 -4.33 -15.36 -26.30
CA GLY A 67 -5.25 -16.33 -25.73
C GLY A 67 -5.24 -16.33 -24.20
N PHE A 68 -6.27 -16.98 -23.62
CA PHE A 68 -6.47 -17.04 -22.18
C PHE A 68 -5.27 -17.63 -21.42
N ALA A 69 -4.60 -18.64 -21.97
CA ALA A 69 -3.44 -19.25 -21.33
C ALA A 69 -2.28 -18.24 -21.14
N GLY A 70 -1.98 -17.43 -22.16
CA GLY A 70 -0.96 -16.39 -22.07
C GLY A 70 -1.34 -15.30 -21.06
N TYR A 71 -2.61 -14.87 -21.09
CA TYR A 71 -3.12 -13.92 -20.09
C TYR A 71 -3.01 -14.48 -18.67
N LEU A 72 -3.47 -15.71 -18.42
CA LEU A 72 -3.40 -16.35 -17.12
C LEU A 72 -1.95 -16.49 -16.61
N THR A 73 -1.05 -16.93 -17.50
CA THR A 73 0.38 -17.04 -17.16
C THR A 73 0.97 -15.69 -16.75
N GLY A 74 0.69 -14.63 -17.53
CA GLY A 74 1.14 -13.27 -17.17
C GLY A 74 0.57 -12.81 -15.84
N GLN A 75 -0.72 -13.06 -15.56
CA GLN A 75 -1.35 -12.71 -14.28
C GLN A 75 -0.74 -13.47 -13.09
N LEU A 76 -0.43 -14.76 -13.26
CA LEU A 76 0.24 -15.55 -12.22
C LEU A 76 1.65 -15.01 -11.92
N LEU A 77 2.40 -14.64 -12.95
CA LEU A 77 3.73 -14.03 -12.78
C LEU A 77 3.67 -12.68 -12.08
N ILE A 78 2.72 -11.81 -12.44
CA ILE A 78 2.50 -10.52 -11.75
C ILE A 78 2.09 -10.76 -10.29
N GLY A 79 1.18 -11.70 -10.03
CA GLY A 79 0.78 -12.04 -8.66
C GLY A 79 1.96 -12.51 -7.81
N LEU A 80 2.79 -13.40 -8.36
CA LEU A 80 4.01 -13.88 -7.71
C LEU A 80 5.00 -12.74 -7.45
N ALA A 81 5.24 -11.88 -8.46
CA ALA A 81 6.11 -10.72 -8.35
C ALA A 81 5.65 -9.77 -7.24
N ALA A 82 4.38 -9.38 -7.25
CA ALA A 82 3.80 -8.52 -6.22
C ALA A 82 3.90 -9.15 -4.82
N GLY A 83 3.69 -10.47 -4.72
CA GLY A 83 3.84 -11.20 -3.45
C GLY A 83 5.24 -11.14 -2.88
N LEU A 84 6.27 -11.25 -3.71
CA LEU A 84 7.67 -11.13 -3.28
C LEU A 84 8.06 -9.68 -2.96
N TYR A 85 7.58 -8.72 -3.75
CA TYR A 85 7.96 -7.31 -3.67
C TYR A 85 7.51 -6.63 -2.39
N PHE A 86 6.20 -6.67 -2.10
CA PHE A 86 5.62 -5.82 -1.06
C PHE A 86 6.19 -6.07 0.34
N PRO A 87 6.31 -7.29 0.87
CA PRO A 87 6.89 -7.49 2.20
C PRO A 87 8.34 -7.01 2.31
N ALA A 88 9.11 -7.20 1.23
CA ALA A 88 10.52 -6.83 1.22
C ALA A 88 10.74 -5.32 1.19
N ILE A 89 9.97 -4.58 0.38
CA ILE A 89 10.09 -3.11 0.31
C ILE A 89 9.56 -2.46 1.59
N GLU A 90 8.45 -2.97 2.14
CA GLU A 90 7.91 -2.46 3.40
C GLU A 90 8.88 -2.68 4.58
N LEU A 91 9.56 -3.83 4.63
CA LEU A 91 10.59 -4.09 5.64
C LEU A 91 11.86 -3.25 5.42
N ALA A 92 12.23 -2.95 4.17
CA ALA A 92 13.41 -2.15 3.87
C ALA A 92 13.29 -0.71 4.37
N VAL A 93 12.07 -0.15 4.48
CA VAL A 93 11.84 1.22 4.96
C VAL A 93 12.37 1.43 6.38
N PRO A 94 11.92 0.70 7.41
CA PRO A 94 12.43 0.90 8.78
C PRO A 94 13.92 0.59 8.91
N LEU A 95 14.45 -0.38 8.14
CA LEU A 95 15.88 -0.69 8.11
C LEU A 95 16.74 0.45 7.51
N SER A 96 16.12 1.29 6.66
CA SER A 96 16.78 2.46 6.06
C SER A 96 16.68 3.72 6.93
N CYS A 97 15.86 3.71 7.99
CA CYS A 97 15.54 4.88 8.80
C CYS A 97 16.48 5.02 10.02
N ALA A 98 17.79 4.82 9.86
CA ALA A 98 18.74 5.02 10.96
C ALA A 98 18.58 6.43 11.58
N GLY A 99 18.19 6.48 12.87
CA GLY A 99 18.00 7.73 13.63
C GLY A 99 16.68 8.48 13.39
N PHE A 100 15.75 7.97 12.57
CA PHE A 100 14.44 8.58 12.33
C PHE A 100 13.31 7.62 12.68
N LYS A 101 12.13 8.19 12.99
CA LYS A 101 10.92 7.39 13.08
C LYS A 101 10.60 6.76 11.72
N SER A 102 10.26 5.48 11.70
CA SER A 102 9.91 4.73 10.49
C SER A 102 8.68 5.29 9.77
N SER A 103 7.74 5.92 10.51
CA SER A 103 6.58 6.62 9.89
C SER A 103 6.99 7.72 8.91
N ARG A 104 8.09 8.43 9.17
CA ARG A 104 8.61 9.44 8.24
C ARG A 104 9.16 8.79 6.96
N GLY A 105 9.87 7.66 7.10
CA GLY A 105 10.32 6.86 5.97
C GLY A 105 9.16 6.33 5.14
N TYR A 106 8.13 5.79 5.80
CA TYR A 106 6.90 5.36 5.12
C TYR A 106 6.16 6.51 4.44
N ALA A 107 6.09 7.70 5.05
CA ALA A 107 5.49 8.87 4.40
C ALA A 107 6.22 9.23 3.09
N LEU A 108 7.55 9.16 3.08
CA LEU A 108 8.35 9.38 1.87
C LEU A 108 8.11 8.29 0.82
N ALA A 109 8.14 7.02 1.21
CA ALA A 109 7.88 5.89 0.31
C ALA A 109 6.49 5.99 -0.33
N ARG A 110 5.44 6.28 0.47
CA ARG A 110 4.08 6.47 -0.03
C ARG A 110 3.93 7.70 -0.93
N SER A 111 4.73 8.75 -0.71
CA SER A 111 4.76 9.91 -1.63
C SER A 111 5.33 9.52 -2.99
N ALA A 112 6.38 8.70 -3.00
CA ALA A 112 6.93 8.17 -4.24
C ALA A 112 5.93 7.24 -4.95
N ASP A 113 5.22 6.37 -4.19
CA ASP A 113 4.16 5.51 -4.73
C ASP A 113 3.04 6.34 -5.36
N ALA A 114 2.52 7.36 -4.65
CA ALA A 114 1.46 8.24 -5.16
C ALA A 114 1.89 8.96 -6.45
N PHE A 115 3.12 9.46 -6.49
CA PHE A 115 3.67 10.08 -7.70
C PHE A 115 3.81 9.07 -8.84
N GLY A 116 4.31 7.86 -8.56
CA GLY A 116 4.42 6.78 -9.55
C GLY A 116 3.08 6.36 -10.12
N VAL A 117 2.04 6.22 -9.27
CA VAL A 117 0.66 5.90 -9.70
C VAL A 117 0.09 7.02 -10.58
N ALA A 118 0.28 8.28 -10.20
CA ALA A 118 -0.20 9.42 -10.99
C ALA A 118 0.50 9.51 -12.35
N LEU A 119 1.82 9.32 -12.39
CA LEU A 119 2.60 9.30 -13.62
C LEU A 119 2.20 8.10 -14.51
N GLY A 120 2.05 6.92 -13.93
CA GLY A 120 1.61 5.73 -14.64
C GLY A 120 0.21 5.88 -15.23
N ALA A 121 -0.72 6.51 -14.49
CA ALA A 121 -2.06 6.82 -15.01
C ALA A 121 -2.02 7.80 -16.19
N LEU A 122 -1.19 8.83 -16.11
CA LEU A 122 -1.00 9.80 -17.20
C LEU A 122 -0.41 9.14 -18.45
N ILE A 123 0.66 8.36 -18.30
CA ILE A 123 1.27 7.61 -19.41
C ILE A 123 0.25 6.64 -20.01
N GLY A 124 -0.49 5.91 -19.17
CA GLY A 124 -1.54 4.99 -19.62
C GLY A 124 -2.63 5.69 -20.43
N ALA A 125 -3.06 6.89 -20.00
CA ALA A 125 -4.04 7.69 -20.74
C ALA A 125 -3.49 8.13 -22.13
N ILE A 126 -2.24 8.59 -22.19
CA ILE A 126 -1.58 8.99 -23.44
C ILE A 126 -1.47 7.80 -24.41
N VAL A 127 -0.98 6.67 -23.94
CA VAL A 127 -0.79 5.45 -24.74
C VAL A 127 -2.15 4.95 -25.27
N THR A 128 -3.20 5.03 -24.45
CA THR A 128 -4.57 4.67 -24.86
C THR A 128 -5.10 5.64 -25.92
N ALA A 129 -4.89 6.94 -25.76
CA ALA A 129 -5.30 7.95 -26.72
C ALA A 129 -4.61 7.80 -28.10
N LEU A 130 -3.37 7.29 -28.09
CA LEU A 130 -2.62 6.96 -29.31
C LEU A 130 -3.02 5.61 -29.94
N GLY A 131 -3.95 4.86 -29.35
CA GLY A 131 -4.35 3.54 -29.81
C GLY A 131 -3.32 2.43 -29.56
N LEU A 132 -2.25 2.72 -28.81
CA LEU A 132 -1.13 1.81 -28.55
C LEU A 132 -1.27 1.14 -27.17
N ILE A 133 -2.47 0.68 -26.81
CA ILE A 133 -2.78 0.24 -25.44
C ILE A 133 -1.83 -0.85 -24.89
N ARG A 134 -1.32 -1.72 -25.75
CA ARG A 134 -0.35 -2.77 -25.34
C ARG A 134 1.04 -2.20 -25.03
N ALA A 135 1.38 -0.98 -25.49
CA ALA A 135 2.65 -0.35 -25.18
C ALA A 135 2.82 -0.06 -23.67
N VAL A 136 1.74 -0.13 -22.88
CA VAL A 136 1.81 -0.02 -21.42
C VAL A 136 2.77 -1.07 -20.82
N TYR A 137 2.83 -2.27 -21.38
CA TYR A 137 3.75 -3.31 -20.94
C TYR A 137 5.21 -3.00 -21.24
N LEU A 138 5.49 -2.31 -22.36
CA LEU A 138 6.84 -1.85 -22.66
C LEU A 138 7.30 -0.74 -21.72
N VAL A 139 6.39 0.16 -21.33
CA VAL A 139 6.67 1.22 -20.35
C VAL A 139 6.96 0.59 -18.98
N GLU A 140 6.18 -0.39 -18.56
CA GLU A 140 6.38 -1.11 -17.31
C GLU A 140 7.72 -1.86 -17.32
N ALA A 141 8.00 -2.61 -18.38
CA ALA A 141 9.28 -3.31 -18.55
C ALA A 141 10.48 -2.35 -18.48
N ALA A 142 10.40 -1.17 -19.13
CA ALA A 142 11.43 -0.14 -19.05
C ALA A 142 11.61 0.38 -17.61
N ALA A 143 10.52 0.65 -16.89
CA ALA A 143 10.58 1.07 -15.48
C ALA A 143 11.22 -0.01 -14.58
N VAL A 144 10.90 -1.29 -14.82
CA VAL A 144 11.51 -2.42 -14.11
C VAL A 144 13.02 -2.51 -14.37
N VAL A 145 13.47 -2.31 -15.61
CA VAL A 145 14.91 -2.27 -15.94
C VAL A 145 15.62 -1.13 -15.21
N VAL A 146 15.01 0.06 -15.16
CA VAL A 146 15.54 1.20 -14.39
C VAL A 146 15.63 0.84 -12.90
N MET A 147 14.58 0.23 -12.34
CA MET A 147 14.57 -0.21 -10.95
C MET A 147 15.69 -1.21 -10.67
N LEU A 148 15.91 -2.22 -11.53
CA LEU A 148 17.02 -3.18 -11.41
C LEU A 148 18.39 -2.49 -11.47
N GLY A 149 18.55 -1.50 -12.35
CA GLY A 149 19.74 -0.68 -12.42
C GLY A 149 20.04 0.06 -11.13
N VAL A 150 19.02 0.72 -10.56
CA VAL A 150 19.12 1.44 -9.27
C VAL A 150 19.46 0.46 -8.13
N LEU A 151 18.78 -0.70 -8.06
CA LEU A 151 19.03 -1.72 -7.05
C LEU A 151 20.43 -2.36 -7.17
N SER A 152 21.00 -2.38 -8.37
CA SER A 152 22.38 -2.86 -8.58
C SER A 152 23.40 -1.86 -8.08
N TRP A 153 23.10 -0.58 -8.23
CA TRP A 153 23.97 0.52 -7.76
C TRP A 153 23.77 0.81 -6.26
N ARG A 154 22.54 0.77 -5.77
CA ARG A 154 22.16 1.03 -4.37
C ARG A 154 21.29 -0.12 -3.86
N PRO A 155 21.90 -1.21 -3.35
CA PRO A 155 21.14 -2.31 -2.79
C PRO A 155 20.38 -1.88 -1.55
N LEU A 156 19.23 -2.54 -1.32
CA LEU A 156 18.44 -2.33 -0.11
C LEU A 156 19.20 -2.84 1.13
N PRO A 157 18.94 -2.29 2.33
CA PRO A 157 19.61 -2.69 3.55
C PRO A 157 19.46 -4.19 3.82
N ASP A 158 20.52 -4.80 4.33
CA ASP A 158 20.50 -6.17 4.79
C ASP A 158 19.90 -6.26 6.20
N GLY A 159 18.74 -6.90 6.34
CA GLY A 159 18.11 -7.14 7.63
C GLY A 159 19.01 -7.92 8.60
N ARG A 160 19.90 -8.78 8.09
CA ARG A 160 20.87 -9.54 8.87
C ARG A 160 21.93 -8.63 9.50
N ALA A 161 22.45 -7.68 8.75
CA ALA A 161 23.43 -6.72 9.27
C ALA A 161 22.83 -5.86 10.39
N ALA A 162 21.57 -5.44 10.27
CA ALA A 162 20.88 -4.70 11.31
C ALA A 162 20.67 -5.55 12.58
N LEU A 163 20.32 -6.83 12.46
CA LEU A 163 20.19 -7.74 13.60
C LEU A 163 21.54 -8.01 14.28
N LEU A 164 22.61 -8.23 13.51
CA LEU A 164 23.96 -8.44 14.02
C LEU A 164 24.53 -7.19 14.70
N HIS A 165 24.20 -5.98 14.22
CA HIS A 165 24.59 -4.75 14.87
C HIS A 165 23.89 -4.54 16.23
N LEU A 166 22.62 -4.92 16.34
CA LEU A 166 21.88 -4.86 17.61
C LEU A 166 22.45 -5.85 18.63
N ASP A 167 22.84 -7.06 18.19
CA ASP A 167 23.51 -8.06 19.03
C ASP A 167 24.94 -7.61 19.43
N ALA A 168 25.63 -6.84 18.57
CA ALA A 168 27.00 -6.40 18.81
C ALA A 168 27.10 -5.14 19.72
N VAL A 169 26.06 -4.29 19.77
CA VAL A 169 26.04 -3.07 20.62
C VAL A 169 25.74 -3.41 22.08
N GLY A 170 25.60 -4.70 22.44
CA GLY A 170 25.55 -5.09 23.86
C GLY A 170 24.33 -4.53 24.61
N GLU A 171 23.25 -4.21 23.93
CA GLU A 171 21.97 -4.20 24.60
C GLU A 171 21.77 -5.62 25.10
N GLU A 172 22.03 -5.81 26.41
CA GLU A 172 21.73 -7.06 27.10
C GLU A 172 20.40 -7.55 26.58
N PRO A 173 20.31 -8.79 26.04
CA PRO A 173 19.02 -9.36 25.73
C PRO A 173 18.25 -9.19 27.03
N SER A 174 17.23 -8.31 27.01
CA SER A 174 16.32 -8.13 28.13
C SER A 174 16.13 -9.53 28.70
N THR A 175 16.71 -9.78 29.90
CA THR A 175 16.89 -11.13 30.50
C THR A 175 15.56 -11.81 30.82
N ALA A 176 14.46 -11.13 30.61
CA ALA A 176 13.17 -11.72 30.39
C ALA A 176 13.04 -12.05 28.89
N ARG A 177 13.38 -13.31 28.51
CA ARG A 177 12.82 -13.93 27.30
C ARG A 177 11.35 -13.56 27.26
N ASP A 178 10.97 -12.65 26.35
CA ASP A 178 9.57 -12.26 26.22
C ASP A 178 8.79 -13.53 25.79
N PRO A 179 8.01 -14.18 26.70
CA PRO A 179 7.31 -15.41 26.36
C PRO A 179 6.33 -15.20 25.20
N ALA A 180 6.01 -13.94 24.89
CA ALA A 180 5.20 -13.57 23.73
C ALA A 180 5.98 -13.71 22.41
N ALA A 181 7.31 -13.70 22.44
CA ALA A 181 8.12 -13.85 21.23
C ALA A 181 8.19 -15.28 20.72
N ASP A 182 7.81 -16.28 21.52
CA ASP A 182 7.79 -17.68 21.14
C ASP A 182 6.39 -18.13 20.67
N GLY A 183 6.35 -18.89 19.58
CA GLY A 183 5.10 -19.36 18.97
C GLY A 183 4.31 -18.27 18.26
N TRP A 184 2.98 -18.36 18.25
CA TRP A 184 2.05 -17.45 17.58
C TRP A 184 1.52 -16.32 18.47
N ARG A 185 1.96 -16.23 19.73
CA ARG A 185 1.44 -15.24 20.71
C ARG A 185 1.76 -13.80 20.32
N TRP A 186 2.84 -13.56 19.57
CA TRP A 186 3.21 -12.25 19.07
C TRP A 186 2.18 -11.66 18.07
N LEU A 187 1.36 -12.51 17.44
CA LEU A 187 0.34 -12.09 16.49
C LEU A 187 -0.86 -11.42 17.17
N THR A 188 -1.18 -11.82 18.42
CA THR A 188 -2.37 -11.33 19.13
C THR A 188 -2.42 -9.80 19.23
N PRO A 189 -1.32 -9.08 19.58
CA PRO A 189 -1.31 -7.62 19.60
C PRO A 189 -1.52 -6.97 18.25
N LEU A 190 -1.16 -7.66 17.16
CA LEU A 190 -1.30 -7.14 15.80
C LEU A 190 -2.73 -7.21 15.24
N LEU A 191 -3.56 -8.11 15.79
CA LEU A 191 -4.92 -8.30 15.27
C LEU A 191 -5.74 -7.01 15.20
N PRO A 192 -5.72 -6.11 16.22
CA PRO A 192 -6.42 -4.83 16.10
C PRO A 192 -5.87 -3.94 14.97
N VAL A 193 -4.54 -3.88 14.81
CA VAL A 193 -3.91 -3.07 13.74
C VAL A 193 -4.26 -3.64 12.37
N LEU A 194 -4.24 -4.97 12.22
CA LEU A 194 -4.64 -5.65 10.98
C LEU A 194 -6.13 -5.41 10.66
N ALA A 195 -7.01 -5.52 11.66
CA ALA A 195 -8.44 -5.26 11.47
C ALA A 195 -8.70 -3.82 11.01
N ILE A 196 -8.09 -2.83 11.67
CA ILE A 196 -8.17 -1.42 11.27
C ILE A 196 -7.60 -1.23 9.86
N SER A 197 -6.49 -1.92 9.54
CA SER A 197 -5.84 -1.83 8.23
C SER A 197 -6.70 -2.43 7.11
N ILE A 198 -7.42 -3.53 7.34
CA ILE A 198 -8.36 -4.09 6.37
C ILE A 198 -9.47 -3.08 6.07
N VAL A 199 -10.02 -2.42 7.09
CA VAL A 199 -11.07 -1.40 6.89
C VAL A 199 -10.54 -0.22 6.09
N ALA A 200 -9.38 0.32 6.46
CA ALA A 200 -8.80 1.48 5.80
C ALA A 200 -8.36 1.18 4.34
N THR A 201 -7.73 0.03 4.11
CA THR A 201 -7.37 -0.41 2.76
C THR A 201 -8.62 -0.75 1.94
N GLY A 202 -9.71 -1.19 2.60
CA GLY A 202 -11.03 -1.34 2.00
C GLY A 202 -11.57 -0.02 1.46
N MET A 203 -11.43 1.07 2.21
CA MET A 203 -11.81 2.42 1.74
C MET A 203 -11.01 2.83 0.49
N ILE A 204 -9.71 2.53 0.46
CA ILE A 204 -8.85 2.80 -0.70
C ILE A 204 -9.32 1.98 -1.91
N ALA A 205 -9.61 0.69 -1.72
CA ALA A 205 -10.10 -0.19 -2.78
C ALA A 205 -11.49 0.23 -3.30
N LEU A 206 -12.42 0.62 -2.42
CA LEU A 206 -13.75 1.12 -2.80
C LEU A 206 -13.67 2.41 -3.62
N ARG A 207 -12.77 3.30 -3.26
CA ARG A 207 -12.55 4.53 -4.02
C ARG A 207 -12.10 4.24 -5.46
N GLN A 208 -11.30 3.21 -5.67
CA GLN A 208 -10.81 2.83 -6.99
C GLN A 208 -11.83 2.03 -7.81
N SER A 209 -12.72 1.29 -7.17
CA SER A 209 -13.65 0.36 -7.82
C SER A 209 -15.11 0.82 -7.78
N ALA A 210 -15.61 1.20 -6.62
CA ALA A 210 -17.02 1.52 -6.40
C ALA A 210 -17.36 2.97 -6.72
N LEU A 211 -16.47 3.90 -6.41
CA LEU A 211 -16.73 5.33 -6.65
C LEU A 211 -17.00 5.64 -8.13
N PRO A 212 -16.20 5.17 -9.10
CA PRO A 212 -16.53 5.38 -10.51
C PRO A 212 -17.90 4.85 -10.91
N LEU A 213 -18.29 3.69 -10.39
CA LEU A 213 -19.60 3.08 -10.68
C LEU A 213 -20.75 3.90 -10.07
N ASP A 214 -20.62 4.34 -8.82
CA ASP A 214 -21.61 5.21 -8.15
C ASP A 214 -21.77 6.55 -8.87
N LEU A 215 -20.68 7.12 -9.38
CA LEU A 215 -20.70 8.37 -10.14
C LEU A 215 -21.49 8.25 -11.44
N VAL A 216 -21.23 7.20 -12.22
CA VAL A 216 -21.88 6.97 -13.52
C VAL A 216 -23.34 6.56 -13.35
N ARG A 217 -23.71 5.82 -12.29
CA ARG A 217 -25.10 5.47 -11.98
C ARG A 217 -25.92 6.67 -11.52
N GLY A 218 -25.30 7.64 -10.85
CA GLY A 218 -25.99 8.75 -10.20
C GLY A 218 -26.41 8.44 -8.78
N GLY A 219 -27.12 9.38 -8.15
CA GLY A 219 -27.68 9.25 -6.81
C GLY A 219 -29.20 9.34 -6.81
N LEU A 220 -29.82 9.45 -5.63
CA LEU A 220 -31.28 9.65 -5.48
C LEU A 220 -31.73 10.94 -6.14
N SER A 221 -31.00 12.03 -5.95
CA SER A 221 -31.28 13.35 -6.56
C SER A 221 -30.12 13.85 -7.43
N ARG A 222 -28.94 13.24 -7.30
CA ARG A 222 -27.75 13.58 -8.09
C ARG A 222 -27.86 12.98 -9.48
N PRO A 223 -27.70 13.77 -10.55
CA PRO A 223 -27.63 13.24 -11.92
C PRO A 223 -26.40 12.34 -12.08
N ALA A 224 -26.47 11.40 -13.01
CA ALA A 224 -25.35 10.58 -13.43
C ALA A 224 -24.20 11.47 -13.96
N VAL A 225 -22.98 11.13 -13.59
CA VAL A 225 -21.78 11.84 -14.04
C VAL A 225 -21.27 11.16 -15.31
N SER A 226 -20.85 11.96 -16.29
CA SER A 226 -20.24 11.42 -17.50
C SER A 226 -18.94 10.65 -17.19
N GLU A 227 -18.56 9.72 -18.04
CA GLU A 227 -17.28 8.98 -17.89
C GLU A 227 -16.08 9.93 -17.79
N ALA A 228 -16.06 11.00 -18.62
CA ALA A 228 -15.04 12.04 -18.56
C ALA A 228 -15.02 12.78 -17.22
N GLY A 229 -16.20 13.10 -16.66
CA GLY A 229 -16.33 13.71 -15.34
C GLY A 229 -15.87 12.80 -14.21
N SER A 230 -16.19 11.50 -14.29
CA SER A 230 -15.69 10.49 -13.36
C SER A 230 -14.17 10.39 -13.43
N GLY A 231 -13.60 10.35 -14.64
CA GLY A 231 -12.15 10.37 -14.86
C GLY A 231 -11.48 11.61 -14.26
N ALA A 232 -12.08 12.80 -14.41
CA ALA A 232 -11.57 14.03 -13.83
C ALA A 232 -11.55 14.02 -12.30
N LEU A 233 -12.58 13.43 -11.65
CA LEU A 233 -12.62 13.28 -10.21
C LEU A 233 -11.55 12.30 -9.69
N ILE A 234 -11.30 11.22 -10.41
CA ILE A 234 -10.20 10.29 -10.11
C ILE A 234 -8.84 11.00 -10.24
N ALA A 235 -8.66 11.77 -11.31
CA ALA A 235 -7.45 12.57 -11.49
C ALA A 235 -7.26 13.61 -10.37
N LEU A 236 -8.33 14.30 -9.96
CA LEU A 236 -8.32 15.21 -8.81
C LEU A 236 -7.88 14.48 -7.54
N GLN A 237 -8.42 13.29 -7.28
CA GLN A 237 -8.05 12.48 -6.12
C GLN A 237 -6.56 12.10 -6.12
N LEU A 238 -6.03 11.67 -7.27
CA LEU A 238 -4.60 11.35 -7.41
C LEU A 238 -3.73 12.58 -7.20
N ALA A 239 -4.11 13.73 -7.77
CA ALA A 239 -3.40 14.98 -7.58
C ALA A 239 -3.38 15.42 -6.11
N LEU A 240 -4.54 15.34 -5.41
CA LEU A 240 -4.63 15.61 -3.99
C LEU A 240 -3.74 14.68 -3.16
N LEU A 241 -3.72 13.38 -3.51
CA LEU A 241 -2.88 12.42 -2.82
C LEU A 241 -1.39 12.75 -3.00
N VAL A 242 -0.94 13.04 -4.22
CA VAL A 242 0.46 13.45 -4.48
C VAL A 242 0.85 14.68 -3.66
N VAL A 243 -0.04 15.69 -3.59
CA VAL A 243 0.22 16.94 -2.85
C VAL A 243 0.18 16.72 -1.33
N LEU A 244 -0.77 15.95 -0.82
CA LEU A 244 -1.01 15.80 0.61
C LEU A 244 -0.14 14.70 1.26
N GLN A 245 0.31 13.70 0.50
CA GLN A 245 0.96 12.52 1.06
C GLN A 245 2.17 12.85 1.93
N TRP A 246 3.09 13.66 1.42
CA TRP A 246 4.29 14.05 2.19
C TRP A 246 3.99 15.00 3.34
N PRO A 247 3.31 16.16 3.17
CA PRO A 247 3.09 17.08 4.27
C PRO A 247 2.25 16.48 5.39
N VAL A 248 1.19 15.74 5.07
CA VAL A 248 0.33 15.09 6.06
C VAL A 248 1.09 13.95 6.74
N GLY A 249 1.72 13.05 5.99
CA GLY A 249 2.48 11.94 6.55
C GLY A 249 3.62 12.41 7.47
N ASN A 250 4.40 13.42 7.06
CA ASN A 250 5.45 14.00 7.90
C ASN A 250 4.90 14.75 9.15
N TRP A 251 3.72 15.39 9.04
CA TRP A 251 3.06 16.02 10.17
C TRP A 251 2.58 14.98 11.19
N VAL A 252 1.95 13.89 10.71
CA VAL A 252 1.47 12.80 11.54
C VAL A 252 2.62 12.03 12.20
N ALA A 253 3.74 11.83 11.50
CA ALA A 253 4.92 11.15 12.02
C ALA A 253 5.50 11.82 13.29
N LYS A 254 5.24 13.10 13.49
CA LYS A 254 5.62 13.85 14.71
C LYS A 254 4.67 13.62 15.89
N ARG A 255 3.59 12.88 15.69
CA ARG A 255 2.53 12.62 16.67
C ARG A 255 2.57 11.16 17.12
N SER A 256 1.59 10.76 17.96
CA SER A 256 1.45 9.37 18.35
C SER A 256 0.85 8.51 17.23
N LEU A 257 1.17 7.23 17.20
CA LEU A 257 0.59 6.27 16.26
C LEU A 257 -0.95 6.28 16.27
N ARG A 258 -1.52 6.30 17.47
CA ARG A 258 -2.99 6.38 17.64
C ARG A 258 -3.59 7.63 17.02
N PHE A 259 -2.88 8.75 17.11
CA PHE A 259 -3.33 10.00 16.50
C PHE A 259 -3.36 9.86 14.96
N GLY A 260 -2.30 9.33 14.36
CA GLY A 260 -2.23 9.13 12.90
C GLY A 260 -3.29 8.19 12.37
N LEU A 261 -3.44 7.02 13.00
CA LEU A 261 -4.49 6.06 12.67
C LEU A 261 -5.89 6.67 12.85
N GLY A 262 -6.13 7.38 13.95
CA GLY A 262 -7.41 8.01 14.24
C GLY A 262 -7.76 9.13 13.25
N MET A 263 -6.81 9.98 12.90
CA MET A 263 -6.98 11.03 11.87
C MET A 263 -7.26 10.42 10.49
N GLY A 264 -6.60 9.31 10.16
CA GLY A 264 -6.87 8.57 8.94
C GLY A 264 -8.31 8.07 8.88
N LEU A 265 -8.77 7.38 9.92
CA LEU A 265 -10.15 6.90 10.02
C LEU A 265 -11.16 8.06 10.01
N ALA A 266 -10.90 9.16 10.72
CA ALA A 266 -11.76 10.34 10.71
C ALA A 266 -11.90 10.95 9.30
N GLY A 267 -10.79 10.99 8.53
CA GLY A 267 -10.80 11.41 7.13
C GLY A 267 -11.70 10.51 6.27
N PHE A 268 -11.59 9.18 6.44
CA PHE A 268 -12.43 8.22 5.74
C PHE A 268 -13.92 8.34 6.13
N VAL A 269 -14.24 8.54 7.41
CA VAL A 269 -15.61 8.80 7.87
C VAL A 269 -16.18 10.07 7.23
N ALA A 270 -15.44 11.18 7.31
CA ALA A 270 -15.87 12.45 6.75
C ALA A 270 -16.08 12.36 5.22
N GLY A 271 -15.16 11.74 4.51
CA GLY A 271 -15.27 11.50 3.07
C GLY A 271 -16.46 10.62 2.70
N SER A 272 -16.69 9.53 3.44
CA SER A 272 -17.82 8.64 3.22
C SER A 272 -19.17 9.33 3.46
N LEU A 273 -19.27 10.14 4.51
CA LEU A 273 -20.49 10.91 4.81
C LEU A 273 -20.77 11.95 3.71
N LEU A 274 -19.74 12.63 3.20
CA LEU A 274 -19.88 13.56 2.07
C LEU A 274 -20.33 12.82 0.80
N LEU A 275 -19.77 11.64 0.50
CA LEU A 275 -20.20 10.81 -0.63
C LEU A 275 -21.63 10.35 -0.49
N ALA A 276 -22.05 9.87 0.69
CA ALA A 276 -23.43 9.50 0.95
C ALA A 276 -24.38 10.68 0.77
N SER A 277 -24.03 11.84 1.33
CA SER A 277 -24.84 13.08 1.23
C SER A 277 -24.92 13.60 -0.21
N SER A 278 -23.88 13.38 -1.02
CA SER A 278 -23.86 13.80 -2.42
C SER A 278 -24.98 13.19 -3.25
N ALA A 279 -25.40 11.99 -2.93
CA ALA A 279 -26.47 11.30 -3.64
C ALA A 279 -27.87 11.90 -3.38
N LEU A 280 -28.03 12.67 -2.30
CA LEU A 280 -29.32 13.28 -1.86
C LEU A 280 -29.54 14.66 -2.44
N TRP A 281 -28.56 15.25 -3.12
CA TRP A 281 -28.62 16.63 -3.58
C TRP A 281 -28.32 16.73 -5.07
N SER A 282 -29.08 17.53 -5.81
CA SER A 282 -28.87 17.76 -7.25
C SER A 282 -27.49 18.38 -7.57
N GLY A 283 -26.96 19.23 -6.70
CA GLY A 283 -25.61 19.78 -6.73
C GLY A 283 -24.54 18.86 -6.15
N GLY A 284 -24.80 17.56 -6.02
CA GLY A 284 -23.94 16.59 -5.34
C GLY A 284 -22.49 16.48 -5.85
N MET A 285 -22.21 16.96 -7.08
CA MET A 285 -20.85 17.04 -7.61
C MET A 285 -19.90 17.87 -6.73
N VAL A 286 -20.41 18.95 -6.11
CA VAL A 286 -19.61 19.77 -5.20
C VAL A 286 -19.23 18.96 -3.96
N LEU A 287 -20.16 18.19 -3.39
CA LEU A 287 -19.90 17.35 -2.23
C LEU A 287 -18.93 16.22 -2.57
N ILE A 288 -19.01 15.64 -3.77
CA ILE A 288 -18.06 14.62 -4.23
C ILE A 288 -16.65 15.23 -4.33
N SER A 289 -16.52 16.37 -5.01
CA SER A 289 -15.22 17.06 -5.13
C SER A 289 -14.63 17.40 -3.75
N LEU A 290 -15.49 17.86 -2.82
CA LEU A 290 -15.10 18.14 -1.45
C LEU A 290 -14.70 16.86 -0.69
N ALA A 291 -15.38 15.73 -0.94
CA ALA A 291 -15.06 14.44 -0.31
C ALA A 291 -13.66 13.92 -0.66
N MET A 292 -13.14 14.30 -1.84
CA MET A 292 -11.78 13.89 -2.24
C MET A 292 -10.70 14.39 -1.26
N VAL A 293 -10.91 15.55 -0.63
CA VAL A 293 -9.95 16.13 0.32
C VAL A 293 -9.81 15.27 1.59
N PRO A 294 -10.87 14.99 2.37
CA PRO A 294 -10.75 14.16 3.56
C PRO A 294 -10.37 12.70 3.23
N LEU A 295 -10.75 12.17 2.07
CA LEU A 295 -10.33 10.83 1.64
C LEU A 295 -8.81 10.78 1.35
N ALA A 296 -8.25 11.75 0.64
CA ALA A 296 -6.82 11.84 0.38
C ALA A 296 -6.03 12.09 1.66
N PHE A 297 -6.53 12.98 2.53
CA PHE A 297 -5.96 13.24 3.85
C PHE A 297 -5.97 11.96 4.72
N GLY A 298 -7.09 11.25 4.73
CA GLY A 298 -7.24 10.01 5.48
C GLY A 298 -6.21 8.96 5.07
N GLU A 299 -6.02 8.76 3.77
CA GLU A 299 -5.01 7.83 3.23
C GLU A 299 -3.58 8.26 3.58
N ALA A 300 -3.26 9.56 3.41
CA ALA A 300 -1.95 10.11 3.69
C ALA A 300 -1.57 10.05 5.19
N ALA A 301 -2.55 10.14 6.09
CA ALA A 301 -2.33 10.02 7.54
C ALA A 301 -2.27 8.55 7.97
N PHE A 302 -3.12 7.68 7.40
CA PHE A 302 -3.30 6.32 7.85
C PHE A 302 -2.13 5.41 7.46
N LEU A 303 -1.76 5.36 6.18
CA LEU A 303 -0.83 4.35 5.67
C LEU A 303 0.56 4.38 6.33
N PRO A 304 1.23 5.54 6.51
CA PRO A 304 2.51 5.60 7.21
C PRO A 304 2.39 5.17 8.67
N SER A 305 1.30 5.57 9.34
CA SER A 305 1.06 5.24 10.75
C SER A 305 0.76 3.76 10.95
N ALA A 306 0.03 3.13 10.03
CA ALA A 306 -0.29 1.71 10.09
C ALA A 306 0.96 0.84 9.87
N ALA A 307 1.79 1.19 8.88
CA ALA A 307 3.04 0.50 8.64
C ALA A 307 4.01 0.62 9.84
N GLU A 308 4.12 1.80 10.44
CA GLU A 308 4.91 1.99 11.67
C GLU A 308 4.34 1.19 12.84
N ALA A 309 3.00 1.16 13.01
CA ALA A 309 2.36 0.36 14.06
C ALA A 309 2.69 -1.13 13.92
N MET A 310 2.73 -1.65 12.69
CA MET A 310 3.14 -3.03 12.44
C MET A 310 4.58 -3.30 12.88
N VAL A 311 5.49 -2.36 12.64
CA VAL A 311 6.90 -2.47 13.09
C VAL A 311 7.02 -2.43 14.60
N GLU A 312 6.34 -1.46 15.25
CA GLU A 312 6.47 -1.21 16.69
C GLU A 312 5.73 -2.25 17.56
N GLU A 313 4.71 -2.91 17.03
CA GLU A 313 3.99 -3.99 17.73
C GLU A 313 4.61 -5.37 17.50
N THR A 314 5.61 -5.49 16.61
CA THR A 314 6.19 -6.79 16.21
C THR A 314 7.62 -6.95 16.71
N PRO A 315 7.96 -8.10 17.35
CA PRO A 315 9.34 -8.47 17.67
C PRO A 315 10.23 -8.48 16.41
N LEU A 316 11.50 -8.11 16.54
CA LEU A 316 12.45 -8.01 15.41
C LEU A 316 12.46 -9.28 14.52
N LYS A 317 12.42 -10.46 15.15
CA LYS A 317 12.49 -11.77 14.48
C LYS A 317 11.25 -12.09 13.60
N HIS A 318 10.15 -11.32 13.70
CA HIS A 318 8.89 -11.56 12.97
C HIS A 318 8.45 -10.38 12.11
N ARG A 319 9.30 -9.38 11.92
CA ARG A 319 8.95 -8.17 11.14
C ARG A 319 8.69 -8.45 9.67
N GLY A 320 9.38 -9.42 9.07
CA GLY A 320 9.14 -9.81 7.68
C GLY A 320 7.74 -10.40 7.50
N LEU A 321 7.34 -11.33 8.38
CA LEU A 321 6.00 -11.91 8.35
C LEU A 321 4.92 -10.87 8.67
N SER A 322 5.18 -9.96 9.61
CA SER A 322 4.27 -8.86 9.94
C SER A 322 4.02 -7.95 8.72
N MET A 323 5.07 -7.59 7.96
CA MET A 323 4.90 -6.81 6.73
C MET A 323 4.16 -7.60 5.64
N ALA A 324 4.36 -8.90 5.57
CA ALA A 324 3.58 -9.77 4.69
C ALA A 324 2.08 -9.75 5.06
N LEU A 325 1.74 -9.83 6.34
CA LEU A 325 0.37 -9.73 6.83
C LEU A 325 -0.24 -8.35 6.57
N PHE A 326 0.52 -7.28 6.77
CA PHE A 326 0.08 -5.92 6.43
C PHE A 326 -0.22 -5.78 4.93
N SER A 327 0.68 -6.25 4.08
CA SER A 327 0.45 -6.24 2.63
C SER A 327 -0.74 -7.13 2.22
N GLN A 328 -1.04 -8.18 3.01
CA GLN A 328 -2.21 -9.03 2.78
C GLN A 328 -3.53 -8.29 3.04
N CYS A 329 -3.57 -7.29 3.92
CA CYS A 329 -4.76 -6.45 4.11
C CYS A 329 -5.20 -5.78 2.81
N PHE A 330 -4.25 -5.30 2.00
CA PHE A 330 -4.55 -4.73 0.67
C PHE A 330 -5.14 -5.77 -0.29
N ALA A 331 -4.62 -7.00 -0.29
CA ALA A 331 -5.13 -8.06 -1.17
C ALA A 331 -6.55 -8.49 -0.77
N ILE A 332 -6.83 -8.63 0.52
CA ILE A 332 -8.17 -8.92 1.04
C ILE A 332 -9.14 -7.81 0.65
N SER A 333 -8.73 -6.56 0.83
CA SER A 333 -9.55 -5.39 0.52
C SER A 333 -9.78 -5.22 -0.98
N ALA A 334 -8.76 -5.44 -1.80
CA ALA A 334 -8.88 -5.34 -3.26
C ALA A 334 -9.87 -6.38 -3.85
N THR A 335 -10.06 -7.50 -3.15
CA THR A 335 -11.02 -8.53 -3.56
C THR A 335 -12.39 -8.32 -2.90
N GLY A 336 -12.43 -8.11 -1.59
CA GLY A 336 -13.66 -8.05 -0.80
C GLY A 336 -14.45 -6.76 -1.00
N ALA A 337 -13.77 -5.61 -1.10
CA ALA A 337 -14.44 -4.32 -1.20
C ALA A 337 -15.24 -4.16 -2.51
N PRO A 338 -14.74 -4.51 -3.70
CA PRO A 338 -15.53 -4.48 -4.93
C PRO A 338 -16.75 -5.42 -4.91
N LEU A 339 -16.62 -6.60 -4.28
CA LEU A 339 -17.74 -7.55 -4.15
C LEU A 339 -18.85 -6.96 -3.28
N LEU A 340 -18.49 -6.39 -2.13
CA LEU A 340 -19.44 -5.69 -1.26
C LEU A 340 -20.12 -4.53 -1.99
N ALA A 341 -19.32 -3.73 -2.68
CA ALA A 341 -19.83 -2.58 -3.43
C ALA A 341 -20.79 -2.98 -4.55
N GLY A 342 -20.41 -4.00 -5.34
CA GLY A 342 -21.26 -4.51 -6.40
C GLY A 342 -22.61 -4.97 -5.88
N ALA A 343 -22.63 -5.79 -4.82
CA ALA A 343 -23.85 -6.27 -4.21
C ALA A 343 -24.77 -5.13 -3.72
N LEU A 344 -24.21 -4.12 -3.04
CA LEU A 344 -25.01 -2.99 -2.51
C LEU A 344 -25.48 -2.04 -3.62
N LEU A 345 -24.62 -1.73 -4.58
CA LEU A 345 -24.98 -0.86 -5.70
C LEU A 345 -26.01 -1.50 -6.63
N ASP A 346 -25.94 -2.82 -6.85
CA ASP A 346 -26.93 -3.52 -7.69
C ASP A 346 -28.30 -3.64 -7.02
N GLN A 347 -28.34 -3.80 -5.70
CA GLN A 347 -29.60 -3.85 -4.94
C GLN A 347 -30.31 -2.51 -4.88
N GLN A 348 -29.59 -1.39 -4.85
CA GLN A 348 -30.15 -0.08 -4.54
C GLN A 348 -30.13 0.92 -5.69
N GLY A 349 -29.27 0.68 -6.67
CA GLY A 349 -29.06 1.60 -7.79
C GLY A 349 -28.26 2.87 -7.47
N HIS A 350 -27.88 3.08 -6.21
CA HIS A 350 -27.11 4.26 -5.75
C HIS A 350 -26.19 3.94 -4.57
N GLY A 351 -25.17 4.78 -4.32
CA GLY A 351 -24.10 4.51 -3.35
C GLY A 351 -24.40 4.89 -1.89
N VAL A 352 -25.60 5.41 -1.53
CA VAL A 352 -25.86 5.94 -0.18
C VAL A 352 -25.56 4.94 0.92
N GLN A 353 -26.13 3.73 0.83
CA GLN A 353 -25.92 2.72 1.88
C GLN A 353 -24.50 2.21 1.92
N LEU A 354 -23.83 2.09 0.77
CA LEU A 354 -22.43 1.71 0.72
C LEU A 354 -21.57 2.68 1.53
N TRP A 355 -21.71 3.97 1.25
CA TRP A 355 -20.88 4.98 1.92
C TRP A 355 -21.25 5.17 3.39
N LEU A 356 -22.55 5.07 3.75
CA LEU A 356 -22.97 5.07 5.16
C LEU A 356 -22.43 3.86 5.91
N LEU A 357 -22.53 2.67 5.33
CA LEU A 357 -21.98 1.45 5.92
C LEU A 357 -20.48 1.59 6.18
N MET A 358 -19.74 2.13 5.22
CA MET A 358 -18.31 2.35 5.38
C MET A 358 -17.98 3.38 6.46
N ALA A 359 -18.76 4.45 6.57
CA ALA A 359 -18.63 5.41 7.67
C ALA A 359 -18.85 4.73 9.03
N VAL A 360 -19.88 3.89 9.14
CA VAL A 360 -20.18 3.13 10.37
C VAL A 360 -19.06 2.13 10.70
N ILE A 361 -18.56 1.39 9.71
CA ILE A 361 -17.45 0.44 9.91
C ILE A 361 -16.19 1.18 10.36
N CYS A 362 -15.84 2.31 9.74
CA CYS A 362 -14.70 3.12 10.16
C CYS A 362 -14.88 3.64 11.60
N LEU A 363 -16.06 4.05 12.00
CA LEU A 363 -16.36 4.45 13.38
C LEU A 363 -16.28 3.27 14.36
N ALA A 364 -16.77 2.10 13.96
CA ALA A 364 -16.81 0.91 14.80
C ALA A 364 -15.41 0.37 15.14
N VAL A 365 -14.42 0.62 14.30
CA VAL A 365 -13.02 0.18 14.57
C VAL A 365 -12.20 1.21 15.37
N ILE A 366 -12.68 2.44 15.55
CA ILE A 366 -11.98 3.48 16.35
C ILE A 366 -11.64 3.01 17.79
N PRO A 367 -12.54 2.31 18.52
CA PRO A 367 -12.19 1.82 19.86
C PRO A 367 -10.98 0.89 19.90
N LEU A 368 -10.69 0.16 18.80
CA LEU A 368 -9.52 -0.71 18.70
C LEU A 368 -8.20 0.07 18.78
N LEU A 369 -8.20 1.38 18.48
CA LEU A 369 -7.02 2.24 18.64
C LEU A 369 -6.50 2.28 20.09
N LYS A 370 -7.36 2.05 21.07
CA LYS A 370 -6.95 2.01 22.50
C LYS A 370 -6.03 0.83 22.79
N THR A 371 -6.10 -0.24 22.03
CA THR A 371 -5.28 -1.44 22.21
C THR A 371 -3.91 -1.36 21.54
N VAL A 372 -3.76 -0.46 20.55
CA VAL A 372 -2.48 -0.22 19.86
C VAL A 372 -1.48 0.42 20.83
N ARG A 373 -0.40 -0.28 21.13
CA ARG A 373 0.66 0.20 22.06
C ARG A 373 2.02 -0.10 21.47
N PRO A 374 2.90 0.91 21.28
CA PRO A 374 4.27 0.65 20.86
C PRO A 374 4.99 -0.17 21.93
N ARG A 375 5.42 -1.38 21.59
CA ARG A 375 6.04 -2.33 22.52
C ARG A 375 7.54 -2.47 22.30
N TYR A 376 7.99 -2.27 21.07
CA TYR A 376 9.35 -2.53 20.63
C TYR A 376 10.06 -1.28 20.09
N THR A 377 9.71 -0.10 20.60
CA THR A 377 10.26 1.21 20.18
C THR A 377 11.65 1.49 20.75
N ALA A 378 12.04 0.80 21.81
CA ALA A 378 13.18 1.22 22.64
C ALA A 378 14.57 1.02 22.01
N GLY A 379 14.70 0.21 20.93
CA GLY A 379 16.00 -0.08 20.34
C GLY A 379 16.44 0.84 19.19
N LEU A 380 15.54 1.65 18.62
CA LEU A 380 15.84 2.48 17.45
C LEU A 380 16.04 3.98 17.77
N HIS A 381 15.79 4.39 18.99
CA HIS A 381 15.88 5.80 19.43
C HIS A 381 16.85 6.05 20.61
N ALA A 382 17.57 5.05 21.07
CA ALA A 382 18.57 5.21 22.10
C ALA A 382 19.89 5.68 21.46
N THR A 383 20.11 6.90 21.44
CA THR A 383 21.16 7.86 21.80
C THR A 383 21.04 9.10 20.93
N PRO A 384 20.80 10.29 21.51
CA PRO A 384 21.35 11.49 20.95
C PRO A 384 22.87 11.28 20.98
N LEU A 385 23.53 11.43 19.87
CA LEU A 385 24.99 11.63 19.89
C LEU A 385 25.25 12.78 20.84
N GLU A 386 25.60 12.44 22.06
CA GLU A 386 26.23 13.35 23.00
C GLU A 386 27.46 13.89 22.29
N ASN A 387 27.59 15.18 22.23
CA ASN A 387 28.62 15.93 21.54
C ASN A 387 30.00 15.30 21.80
N ASP A 388 30.45 14.41 20.92
CA ASP A 388 31.85 14.03 20.84
C ASP A 388 32.58 15.09 19.99
N GLU A 389 32.98 16.19 20.66
CA GLU A 389 33.93 17.18 20.13
C GLU A 389 35.35 16.56 19.93
N ASP A 390 35.57 15.27 20.17
CA ASP A 390 36.88 14.61 20.14
C ASP A 390 36.97 13.41 19.16
N VAL A 391 36.36 13.47 17.97
CA VAL A 391 36.70 12.51 16.92
C VAL A 391 37.72 13.15 15.97
N PRO A 392 38.99 12.70 15.97
CA PRO A 392 39.97 13.20 15.02
C PRO A 392 39.54 12.83 13.58
N SER A 393 39.46 13.85 12.74
CA SER A 393 39.13 13.72 11.32
C SER A 393 39.95 12.60 10.65
N PRO A 394 39.32 11.63 9.90
CA PRO A 394 40.09 10.66 9.15
C PRO A 394 40.90 11.38 8.05
N ARG A 395 42.24 11.32 8.18
CA ARG A 395 43.16 11.75 7.13
C ARG A 395 42.83 11.03 5.84
N ILE A 396 42.40 11.78 4.85
CA ILE A 396 42.30 11.30 3.46
C ILE A 396 43.72 10.96 3.01
N ALA A 397 44.03 9.68 2.99
CA ALA A 397 45.24 9.20 2.33
C ALA A 397 45.04 9.36 0.82
N SER A 398 45.72 10.31 0.24
CA SER A 398 45.90 10.47 -1.19
C SER A 398 46.58 9.21 -1.76
N LEU A 399 45.84 8.43 -2.52
CA LEU A 399 46.43 7.45 -3.45
C LEU A 399 46.57 8.11 -4.82
N ARG A 400 47.83 8.25 -5.22
CA ARG A 400 48.27 8.47 -6.60
C ARG A 400 48.03 7.21 -7.43
#